data_0014393000ac694e451c476fab947c24
#
_entry.id   0014393000ac694e451c476fab947c24
#
_cell.length_a   1.000
_cell.length_b   1.000
_cell.length_c   1.000
_cell.angle_alpha   90.00
_cell.angle_beta   90.00
_cell.angle_gamma   90.00
#
_symmetry.space_group_name_H-M   'P 1'
#
loop_
_entity.id
_entity.type
_entity.pdbx_description
1 polymer ?
#
loop_
_entity_poly.entity_id
_entity_poly.type
_entity_poly.pdbx_seq_one_letter_code
_entity_poly.pdbx_strand_id
1 'polypeptide(L)' 'MQWTRDDPPSKLIGFTNHLVQINEVTGEFKVYDRLHNEYIPFYWNDWIIKGVRGEFYPCRPDVFAVTYEEVTND' A
#
# COMPACT_ATOMS: atom_id res chain seq x y z
N MET A 1 -0.55 -4.81 -3.11
CA MET A 1 -1.25 -5.68 -2.13
C MET A 1 -2.19 -4.85 -1.27
N GLN A 2 -3.25 -5.44 -0.79
CA GLN A 2 -4.13 -4.78 0.16
C GLN A 2 -3.62 -5.00 1.57
N TRP A 3 -3.61 -3.93 2.37
CA TRP A 3 -3.17 -3.99 3.76
C TRP A 3 -4.37 -4.25 4.67
N THR A 4 -4.51 -5.46 5.16
CA THR A 4 -5.64 -5.85 6.00
C THR A 4 -5.17 -6.28 7.40
N ARG A 5 -6.11 -6.36 8.33
CA ARG A 5 -5.81 -6.77 9.71
C ARG A 5 -5.32 -8.22 9.81
N ASP A 6 -5.54 -9.00 8.75
CA ASP A 6 -5.09 -10.39 8.70
C ASP A 6 -3.66 -10.52 8.16
N ASP A 7 -3.10 -9.44 7.63
CA ASP A 7 -1.74 -9.47 7.09
C ASP A 7 -0.71 -9.23 8.18
N PRO A 8 0.33 -10.07 8.27
CA PRO A 8 1.44 -9.78 9.17
C PRO A 8 2.27 -8.62 8.61
N PRO A 9 2.84 -7.78 9.48
CA PRO A 9 3.69 -6.66 9.04
C PRO A 9 4.82 -7.08 8.11
N SER A 10 5.40 -8.26 8.32
CA SER A 10 6.49 -8.78 7.50
C SER A 10 6.11 -8.91 6.02
N LYS A 11 4.84 -9.20 5.74
CA LYS A 11 4.36 -9.32 4.36
C LYS A 11 4.43 -7.99 3.64
N LEU A 12 3.99 -6.92 4.29
CA LEU A 12 4.04 -5.58 3.71
C LEU A 12 5.47 -5.07 3.63
N ILE A 13 6.28 -5.31 4.64
CA ILE A 13 7.69 -4.93 4.65
C ILE A 13 8.41 -5.59 3.46
N GLY A 14 8.15 -6.86 3.23
CA GLY A 14 8.71 -7.57 2.09
C GLY A 14 8.23 -7.03 0.75
N PHE A 15 6.92 -6.76 0.65
CA PHE A 15 6.34 -6.23 -0.59
C PHE A 15 6.92 -4.86 -0.95
N THR A 16 7.11 -4.00 0.04
CA THR A 16 7.61 -2.64 -0.16
C THR A 16 9.12 -2.54 -0.12
N ASN A 17 9.81 -3.66 0.03
CA ASN A 17 11.27 -3.67 0.09
C ASN A 17 11.80 -2.78 1.22
N HIS A 18 11.15 -2.85 2.38
CA HIS A 18 11.45 -2.07 3.58
C HIS A 18 11.16 -0.57 3.48
N LEU A 19 10.48 -0.13 2.42
CA LEU A 19 10.12 1.28 2.24
C LEU A 19 8.76 1.59 2.90
N VAL A 20 8.60 1.15 4.14
CA VAL A 20 7.36 1.34 4.88
C VAL A 20 7.69 1.52 6.36
N GLN A 21 6.88 2.33 7.04
CA GLN A 21 6.93 2.48 8.49
C GLN A 21 5.60 2.02 9.07
N ILE A 22 5.66 1.08 9.99
CA ILE A 22 4.49 0.52 10.65
C ILE A 22 4.65 0.72 12.15
N ASN A 23 3.74 1.48 12.74
CA ASN A 23 3.67 1.66 14.18
C ASN A 23 2.37 1.06 14.68
N GLU A 24 2.44 -0.15 15.19
CA GLU A 24 1.25 -0.86 15.68
C GLU A 24 0.67 -0.27 16.95
N VAL A 25 1.48 0.46 17.71
CA VAL A 25 1.04 1.08 18.96
C VAL A 25 0.13 2.26 18.67
N THR A 26 0.52 3.12 17.72
CA THR A 26 -0.26 4.31 17.35
C THR A 26 -1.23 4.05 16.21
N GLY A 27 -1.04 2.96 15.47
CA GLY A 27 -1.81 2.68 14.26
C GLY A 27 -1.42 3.54 13.08
N GLU A 28 -0.23 4.15 13.12
CA GLU A 28 0.27 4.95 12.02
C GLU A 28 1.04 4.08 11.05
N PHE A 29 0.62 4.15 9.78
CA PHE A 29 1.27 3.44 8.68
C PHE A 29 1.65 4.44 7.61
N LYS A 30 2.90 4.37 7.13
CA LYS A 30 3.38 5.25 6.07
C LYS A 30 4.24 4.47 5.09
N VAL A 31 4.06 4.72 3.81
CA VAL A 31 4.87 4.12 2.76
C VAL A 31 5.70 5.21 2.09
N TYR A 32 6.95 4.89 1.77
CA TYR A 32 7.86 5.84 1.14
C TYR A 32 7.70 5.82 -0.37
N ASP A 33 7.35 6.99 -0.93
CA ASP A 33 7.25 7.18 -2.37
C ASP A 33 8.58 7.75 -2.89
N ARG A 34 9.31 6.93 -3.62
CA ARG A 34 10.64 7.28 -4.12
C ARG A 34 10.59 8.37 -5.19
N LEU A 35 9.52 8.43 -5.96
CA LEU A 35 9.40 9.44 -7.01
C LEU A 35 9.20 10.85 -6.45
N HIS A 36 8.41 10.94 -5.38
CA HIS A 36 8.11 12.22 -4.74
C HIS A 36 8.95 12.47 -3.50
N ASN A 37 9.77 11.49 -3.11
CA ASN A 37 10.69 11.59 -1.98
C ASN A 37 9.97 11.98 -0.69
N GLU A 38 8.87 11.28 -0.39
CA GLU A 38 8.05 11.56 0.79
C GLU A 38 7.40 10.30 1.32
N TYR A 39 7.06 10.31 2.61
CA TYR A 39 6.25 9.27 3.22
C TYR A 39 4.79 9.63 3.10
N ILE A 40 3.98 8.68 2.62
CA ILE A 40 2.54 8.87 2.43
C ILE A 40 1.80 7.99 3.42
N PRO A 41 0.92 8.59 4.26
CA PRO A 41 0.14 7.79 5.22
C PRO A 41 -0.88 6.91 4.51
N PHE A 42 -1.12 5.74 5.08
CA PHE A 42 -2.16 4.84 4.61
C PHE A 42 -2.85 4.20 5.80
N TYR A 43 -3.96 3.50 5.55
CA TYR A 43 -4.82 2.99 6.59
C TYR A 43 -5.19 1.54 6.32
N TRP A 44 -5.81 0.90 7.29
CA TRP A 44 -6.32 -0.46 7.09
C TRP A 44 -7.21 -0.52 5.85
N ASN A 45 -7.06 -1.59 5.10
CA ASN A 45 -7.79 -1.90 3.87
C ASN A 45 -7.34 -1.09 2.65
N ASP A 46 -6.44 -0.13 2.80
CA ASP A 46 -5.84 0.54 1.66
C ASP A 46 -4.98 -0.44 0.87
N TRP A 47 -4.89 -0.20 -0.42
CA TRP A 47 -3.99 -0.93 -1.30
C TRP A 47 -2.66 -0.22 -1.38
N ILE A 48 -1.58 -1.00 -1.35
CA ILE A 48 -0.25 -0.48 -1.63
C ILE A 48 0.11 -0.91 -3.03
N ILE A 49 0.30 0.08 -3.89
CA ILE A 49 0.54 -0.13 -5.31
C ILE A 49 2.02 -0.01 -5.59
N LYS A 50 2.54 -0.93 -6.40
CA LYS A 50 3.89 -0.81 -6.92
C LYS A 50 3.80 -0.24 -8.33
N GLY A 51 4.33 0.96 -8.51
CA GLY A 51 4.31 1.61 -9.81
C GLY A 51 5.34 1.05 -10.77
N VAL A 52 5.27 1.50 -12.01
CA VAL A 52 6.12 0.99 -13.10
C VAL A 52 7.60 1.33 -12.90
N ARG A 53 7.90 2.32 -12.09
CA ARG A 53 9.28 2.72 -11.78
C ARG A 53 9.77 2.16 -10.45
N GLY A 54 9.04 1.23 -9.86
CA GLY A 54 9.40 0.64 -8.58
C GLY A 54 9.03 1.49 -7.38
N GLU A 55 8.29 2.58 -7.58
CA GLU A 55 7.75 3.39 -6.49
C GLU A 55 6.55 2.71 -5.85
N PHE A 56 6.29 3.06 -4.58
CA PHE A 56 5.12 2.56 -3.88
C PHE A 56 4.24 3.73 -3.46
N TYR A 57 2.94 3.53 -3.53
CA TYR A 57 1.98 4.55 -3.09
C TYR A 57 0.69 3.87 -2.64
N PRO A 58 -0.04 4.51 -1.71
CA PRO A 58 -1.30 3.95 -1.24
C PRO A 58 -2.46 4.34 -2.15
N CYS A 59 -3.46 3.47 -2.20
CA CYS A 59 -4.69 3.73 -2.93
C CYS A 59 -5.85 3.27 -2.06
N ARG A 60 -6.84 4.12 -1.90
CA ARG A 60 -8.01 3.82 -1.10
C ARG A 60 -8.80 2.67 -1.72
N PRO A 61 -9.46 1.84 -0.89
CA PRO A 61 -10.17 0.67 -1.42
C PRO A 61 -11.24 1.01 -2.46
N ASP A 62 -11.99 2.09 -2.23
CA ASP A 62 -13.03 2.53 -3.13
C ASP A 62 -12.46 3.04 -4.46
N VAL A 63 -11.37 3.79 -4.38
CA VAL A 63 -10.66 4.27 -5.58
C VAL A 63 -10.04 3.12 -6.35
N PHE A 64 -9.45 2.16 -5.62
CA PHE A 64 -8.85 0.98 -6.25
C PHE A 64 -9.89 0.18 -7.04
N ALA A 65 -11.07 0.00 -6.46
CA ALA A 65 -12.14 -0.77 -7.10
C ALA A 65 -12.59 -0.15 -8.43
N VAL A 66 -12.54 1.17 -8.53
CA VAL A 66 -12.92 1.88 -9.76
C VAL A 66 -11.78 1.93 -10.77
N THR A 67 -10.56 2.22 -10.29
CA THR A 67 -9.40 2.45 -11.16
C THR A 67 -8.81 1.15 -11.70
N TYR A 68 -8.78 0.12 -10.85
CA TYR A 68 -8.18 -1.18 -11.19
C TYR A 68 -9.25 -2.25 -11.27
N GLU A 69 -10.33 -1.93 -11.98
CA GLU A 69 -11.41 -2.88 -12.16
C GLU A 69 -10.87 -4.14 -12.83
N GLU A 70 -11.15 -5.27 -12.20
CA GLU A 70 -10.74 -6.54 -12.75
C GLU A 70 -11.46 -6.76 -14.07
N VAL A 71 -10.68 -6.96 -15.12
CA VAL A 71 -11.26 -7.27 -16.42
C VAL A 71 -11.73 -8.72 -16.35
N THR A 72 -13.00 -8.88 -16.05
CA THR A 72 -13.61 -10.19 -16.15
C THR A 72 -13.85 -10.46 -17.62
N ASN A 73 -13.21 -11.45 -18.14
CA ASN A 73 -13.49 -11.93 -19.49
C ASN A 73 -14.75 -12.77 -19.42
N ASP A 74 -15.83 -12.11 -19.58
CA ASP A 74 -17.13 -12.80 -19.63
C ASP A 74 -17.31 -13.45 -20.98
#